data_d3d5a48e45875f3dc337ec4c0307e199
#
_entry.id   d3d5a48e45875f3dc337ec4c0307e199
#
_cell.length_a   1.000
_cell.length_b   1.000
_cell.length_c   1.000
_cell.angle_alpha   90.00
_cell.angle_beta   90.00
_cell.angle_gamma   90.00
#
_symmetry.space_group_name_H-M   'P 1'
#
loop_
_entity.id
_entity.type
_entity.pdbx_description
1 polymer ?
#
loop_
_entity_poly.entity_id
_entity_poly.type
_entity_poly.pdbx_seq_one_letter_code
_entity_poly.pdbx_strand_id
1 'polypeptide(L)'
;MKKLILLLFISISFLSCSNISEREKKINATEEIVLKVYDAQLSGDVETLKSLVSDDFTMTLTGKLDISGTYDWDSYMEFSKYFGSLLIGEVGGEFTDIISGENAAVVFLNGKMEGIGGKYENDYALRYTVNSEGKVSNIKEWLSDILLATQLYGEEISGQHVDPDKRFK
;
A
#
# COMPACT_ATOMS: atom_id res chain seq x y z
N MET A 1 -22.11 5.60 51.40
CA MET A 1 -22.49 5.26 50.00
C MET A 1 -21.84 6.18 48.99
N LYS A 2 -21.78 7.52 49.13
CA LYS A 2 -21.11 8.43 48.13
C LYS A 2 -19.62 8.17 47.89
N LYS A 3 -18.84 7.73 48.94
CA LYS A 3 -17.40 7.42 48.79
C LYS A 3 -17.12 6.12 48.03
N LEU A 4 -18.03 5.15 48.08
CA LEU A 4 -17.89 3.86 47.36
C LEU A 4 -18.12 4.03 45.85
N ILE A 5 -19.06 4.92 45.45
CA ILE A 5 -19.35 5.25 44.07
C ILE A 5 -18.17 5.99 43.42
N LEU A 6 -17.50 6.88 44.14
CA LEU A 6 -16.33 7.62 43.65
C LEU A 6 -15.14 6.69 43.36
N LEU A 7 -14.91 5.68 44.18
CA LEU A 7 -13.86 4.66 43.95
C LEU A 7 -14.15 3.77 42.75
N LEU A 8 -15.42 3.46 42.49
CA LEU A 8 -15.82 2.68 41.31
C LEU A 8 -15.60 3.45 40.00
N PHE A 9 -15.88 4.76 40.00
CA PHE A 9 -15.62 5.61 38.82
C PHE A 9 -14.14 5.77 38.51
N ILE A 10 -13.26 5.84 39.52
CA ILE A 10 -11.82 5.95 39.33
C ILE A 10 -11.23 4.65 38.76
N SER A 11 -11.73 3.49 39.19
CA SER A 11 -11.24 2.18 38.69
C SER A 11 -11.62 1.94 37.21
N ILE A 12 -12.77 2.40 36.78
CA ILE A 12 -13.21 2.31 35.35
C ILE A 12 -12.36 3.21 34.47
N SER A 13 -11.93 4.37 34.93
CA SER A 13 -11.09 5.31 34.18
C SER A 13 -9.66 4.74 33.94
N PHE A 14 -9.09 3.99 34.87
CA PHE A 14 -7.78 3.36 34.69
C PHE A 14 -7.79 2.18 33.72
N LEU A 15 -8.88 1.40 33.65
CA LEU A 15 -9.04 0.32 32.67
C LEU A 15 -9.19 0.84 31.23
N SER A 16 -9.81 2.01 31.05
CA SER A 16 -9.94 2.64 29.74
C SER A 16 -8.59 3.16 29.20
N CYS A 17 -7.74 3.74 30.05
CA CYS A 17 -6.42 4.24 29.66
C CYS A 17 -5.44 3.12 29.23
N SER A 18 -5.47 1.95 29.87
CA SER A 18 -4.58 0.85 29.50
C SER A 18 -4.93 0.25 28.13
N ASN A 19 -6.22 0.15 27.81
CA ASN A 19 -6.67 -0.37 26.51
C ASN A 19 -6.34 0.57 25.34
N ILE A 20 -6.41 1.87 25.56
CA ILE A 20 -6.00 2.87 24.55
C ILE A 20 -4.50 2.75 24.29
N SER A 21 -3.68 2.63 25.33
CA SER A 21 -2.23 2.50 25.20
C SER A 21 -1.79 1.25 24.43
N GLU A 22 -2.41 0.10 24.65
CA GLU A 22 -2.08 -1.14 23.92
C GLU A 22 -2.49 -1.07 22.44
N ARG A 23 -3.62 -0.46 22.15
CA ARG A 23 -4.06 -0.22 20.79
C ARG A 23 -3.10 0.70 20.04
N GLU A 24 -2.68 1.79 20.64
CA GLU A 24 -1.72 2.72 20.05
C GLU A 24 -0.38 2.04 19.76
N LYS A 25 0.12 1.21 20.67
CA LYS A 25 1.36 0.43 20.43
C LYS A 25 1.24 -0.48 19.21
N LYS A 26 0.09 -1.16 19.04
CA LYS A 26 -0.13 -2.01 17.87
C LYS A 26 -0.19 -1.20 16.58
N ILE A 27 -0.87 -0.04 16.58
CA ILE A 27 -0.94 0.85 15.44
C ILE A 27 0.47 1.31 15.05
N ASN A 28 1.26 1.78 16.02
CA ASN A 28 2.62 2.25 15.76
C ASN A 28 3.52 1.11 15.24
N ALA A 29 3.40 -0.10 15.77
CA ALA A 29 4.16 -1.25 15.30
C ALA A 29 3.77 -1.64 13.86
N THR A 30 2.47 -1.58 13.53
CA THR A 30 1.97 -1.79 12.17
C THR A 30 2.51 -0.75 11.20
N GLU A 31 2.49 0.51 11.58
CA GLU A 31 3.03 1.60 10.76
C GLU A 31 4.53 1.43 10.52
N GLU A 32 5.29 1.13 11.56
CA GLU A 32 6.74 0.94 11.47
C GLU A 32 7.12 -0.20 10.52
N ILE A 33 6.47 -1.37 10.61
CA ILE A 33 6.76 -2.49 9.71
C ILE A 33 6.36 -2.19 8.27
N VAL A 34 5.23 -1.51 8.06
CA VAL A 34 4.76 -1.13 6.73
C VAL A 34 5.71 -0.14 6.06
N LEU A 35 6.17 0.87 6.77
CA LEU A 35 7.15 1.82 6.24
C LEU A 35 8.48 1.13 5.87
N LYS A 36 8.95 0.17 6.68
CA LYS A 36 10.15 -0.61 6.34
C LYS A 36 9.96 -1.44 5.07
N VAL A 37 8.80 -2.08 4.90
CA VAL A 37 8.49 -2.83 3.67
C VAL A 37 8.40 -1.89 2.47
N TYR A 38 7.75 -0.75 2.62
CA TYR A 38 7.65 0.27 1.57
C TYR A 38 9.03 0.78 1.13
N ASP A 39 9.90 1.12 2.09
CA ASP A 39 11.27 1.57 1.80
C ASP A 39 12.09 0.49 1.09
N ALA A 40 11.97 -0.78 1.51
CA ALA A 40 12.65 -1.90 0.86
C ALA A 40 12.15 -2.13 -0.58
N GLN A 41 10.83 -1.93 -0.84
CA GLN A 41 10.27 -2.00 -2.19
C GLN A 41 10.84 -0.88 -3.08
N LEU A 42 10.85 0.36 -2.61
CA LEU A 42 11.37 1.51 -3.37
C LEU A 42 12.85 1.42 -3.67
N SER A 43 13.63 0.95 -2.70
CA SER A 43 15.10 0.80 -2.87
C SER A 43 15.50 -0.46 -3.64
N GLY A 44 14.57 -1.37 -3.91
CA GLY A 44 14.85 -2.68 -4.53
C GLY A 44 15.66 -3.61 -3.62
N ASP A 45 15.63 -3.41 -2.29
CA ASP A 45 16.30 -4.28 -1.32
C ASP A 45 15.48 -5.55 -1.08
N VAL A 46 15.69 -6.53 -1.97
CA VAL A 46 14.96 -7.80 -1.96
C VAL A 46 15.23 -8.63 -0.71
N GLU A 47 16.46 -8.59 -0.15
CA GLU A 47 16.79 -9.33 1.08
C GLU A 47 16.01 -8.79 2.28
N THR A 48 16.04 -7.49 2.47
CA THR A 48 15.26 -6.83 3.53
C THR A 48 13.78 -7.09 3.33
N LEU A 49 13.26 -6.89 2.12
CA LEU A 49 11.85 -7.13 1.80
C LEU A 49 11.43 -8.57 2.15
N LYS A 50 12.23 -9.58 1.75
CA LYS A 50 11.95 -10.99 2.07
C LYS A 50 11.91 -11.27 3.57
N SER A 51 12.75 -10.61 4.35
CA SER A 51 12.80 -10.78 5.82
C SER A 51 11.56 -10.22 6.53
N LEU A 52 10.91 -9.21 5.95
CA LEU A 52 9.80 -8.46 6.50
C LEU A 52 8.42 -9.02 6.12
N VAL A 53 8.35 -9.87 5.10
CA VAL A 53 7.11 -10.52 4.67
C VAL A 53 6.97 -11.93 5.25
N SER A 54 5.75 -12.44 5.35
CA SER A 54 5.47 -13.81 5.79
C SER A 54 5.73 -14.84 4.69
N ASP A 55 5.82 -16.13 5.05
CA ASP A 55 6.05 -17.21 4.10
C ASP A 55 4.87 -17.39 3.12
N ASP A 56 3.67 -17.05 3.55
CA ASP A 56 2.42 -17.05 2.77
C ASP A 56 2.11 -15.70 2.13
N PHE A 57 3.12 -14.84 1.99
CA PHE A 57 2.98 -13.51 1.41
C PHE A 57 2.32 -13.55 0.02
N THR A 58 1.44 -12.59 -0.20
CA THR A 58 0.85 -12.31 -1.52
C THR A 58 0.84 -10.83 -1.83
N MET A 59 1.00 -10.50 -3.12
CA MET A 59 0.77 -9.16 -3.66
C MET A 59 -0.39 -9.21 -4.64
N THR A 60 -1.34 -8.29 -4.53
CA THR A 60 -2.48 -8.20 -5.43
C THR A 60 -2.48 -6.86 -6.14
N LEU A 61 -2.29 -6.87 -7.45
CA LEU A 61 -2.54 -5.73 -8.31
C LEU A 61 -4.00 -5.77 -8.76
N THR A 62 -4.77 -4.77 -8.35
CA THR A 62 -6.18 -4.66 -8.76
C THR A 62 -6.27 -4.15 -10.19
N GLY A 63 -7.40 -4.39 -10.85
CA GLY A 63 -7.65 -3.89 -12.20
C GLY A 63 -8.10 -4.96 -13.17
N LYS A 64 -7.97 -4.65 -14.46
CA LYS A 64 -8.44 -5.48 -15.58
C LYS A 64 -7.39 -5.68 -16.68
N LEU A 65 -6.18 -5.19 -16.48
CA LEU A 65 -5.08 -5.45 -17.38
C LEU A 65 -4.62 -6.92 -17.22
N ASP A 66 -3.87 -7.41 -18.18
CA ASP A 66 -3.29 -8.75 -18.20
C ASP A 66 -2.34 -9.01 -17.01
N ILE A 67 -1.71 -7.94 -16.50
CA ILE A 67 -0.88 -7.98 -15.28
C ILE A 67 -1.68 -7.87 -13.98
N SER A 68 -3.00 -7.67 -14.03
CA SER A 68 -3.83 -7.61 -12.82
C SER A 68 -4.03 -9.02 -12.27
N GLY A 69 -3.78 -9.21 -10.97
CA GLY A 69 -3.87 -10.52 -10.36
C GLY A 69 -3.30 -10.58 -8.95
N THR A 70 -3.23 -11.79 -8.43
CA THR A 70 -2.58 -12.07 -7.14
C THR A 70 -1.35 -12.93 -7.37
N TYR A 71 -0.25 -12.48 -6.84
CA TYR A 71 1.09 -13.03 -6.97
C TYR A 71 1.55 -13.56 -5.62
N ASP A 72 2.12 -14.74 -5.57
CA ASP A 72 2.95 -15.20 -4.46
C ASP A 72 4.34 -14.55 -4.52
N TRP A 73 5.24 -14.89 -3.61
CA TRP A 73 6.56 -14.27 -3.56
C TRP A 73 7.33 -14.40 -4.88
N ASP A 74 7.40 -15.59 -5.46
CA ASP A 74 8.22 -15.86 -6.64
C ASP A 74 7.66 -15.13 -7.87
N SER A 75 6.36 -15.24 -8.10
CA SER A 75 5.67 -14.54 -9.19
C SER A 75 5.64 -13.02 -8.99
N TYR A 76 5.64 -12.53 -7.74
CA TYR A 76 5.80 -11.10 -7.46
C TYR A 76 7.20 -10.59 -7.83
N MET A 77 8.26 -11.37 -7.60
CA MET A 77 9.61 -11.01 -8.02
C MET A 77 9.75 -10.99 -9.55
N GLU A 78 9.11 -11.94 -10.24
CA GLU A 78 9.05 -11.96 -11.71
C GLU A 78 8.28 -10.73 -12.23
N PHE A 79 7.13 -10.42 -11.65
CA PHE A 79 6.34 -9.23 -11.97
C PHE A 79 7.16 -7.95 -11.75
N SER A 80 7.83 -7.80 -10.62
CA SER A 80 8.65 -6.62 -10.30
C SER A 80 9.78 -6.42 -11.31
N LYS A 81 10.42 -7.50 -11.73
CA LYS A 81 11.46 -7.48 -12.77
C LYS A 81 10.86 -7.08 -14.14
N TYR A 82 9.71 -7.63 -14.50
CA TYR A 82 9.01 -7.28 -15.73
C TYR A 82 8.60 -5.81 -15.72
N PHE A 83 7.96 -5.33 -14.64
CA PHE A 83 7.56 -3.94 -14.47
C PHE A 83 8.77 -3.00 -14.61
N GLY A 84 9.87 -3.31 -13.92
CA GLY A 84 11.11 -2.55 -14.04
C GLY A 84 11.67 -2.48 -15.46
N SER A 85 11.45 -3.51 -16.28
CA SER A 85 11.89 -3.53 -17.69
C SER A 85 11.11 -2.59 -18.60
N LEU A 86 9.93 -2.13 -18.17
CA LEU A 86 9.11 -1.15 -18.90
C LEU A 86 9.50 0.29 -18.58
N LEU A 87 10.33 0.51 -17.58
CA LEU A 87 10.74 1.82 -17.13
C LEU A 87 12.00 2.30 -17.88
N ILE A 88 12.03 3.59 -18.16
CA ILE A 88 13.17 4.31 -18.70
C ILE A 88 13.72 5.19 -17.56
N GLY A 89 14.78 4.71 -16.89
CA GLY A 89 15.36 5.41 -15.75
C GLY A 89 14.94 4.82 -14.40
N GLU A 90 14.88 5.65 -13.38
CA GLU A 90 14.64 5.24 -12.00
C GLU A 90 13.14 5.22 -11.66
N VAL A 91 12.77 4.31 -10.77
CA VAL A 91 11.46 4.34 -10.13
C VAL A 91 11.41 5.55 -9.22
N GLY A 92 10.44 6.42 -9.45
CA GLY A 92 10.23 7.61 -8.65
C GLY A 92 8.81 7.68 -8.11
N GLY A 93 8.66 8.42 -7.03
CA GLY A 93 7.34 8.65 -6.43
C GLY A 93 7.43 9.56 -5.22
N GLU A 94 6.31 10.17 -4.91
CA GLU A 94 6.16 11.04 -3.74
C GLU A 94 5.21 10.36 -2.76
N PHE A 95 5.72 10.02 -1.56
CA PHE A 95 4.88 9.59 -0.46
C PHE A 95 3.97 10.76 -0.06
N THR A 96 2.66 10.50 0.01
CA THR A 96 1.68 11.55 0.32
C THR A 96 1.07 11.39 1.71
N ASP A 97 0.72 10.17 2.11
CA ASP A 97 0.08 9.92 3.40
C ASP A 97 0.13 8.44 3.79
N ILE A 98 -0.10 8.15 5.07
CA ILE A 98 -0.34 6.81 5.60
C ILE A 98 -1.49 6.81 6.60
N ILE A 99 -2.38 5.83 6.48
CA ILE A 99 -3.46 5.59 7.44
C ILE A 99 -3.26 4.22 8.06
N SER A 100 -2.99 4.20 9.36
CA SER A 100 -2.60 2.99 10.10
C SER A 100 -3.69 2.51 11.05
N GLY A 101 -3.86 1.19 11.11
CA GLY A 101 -4.70 0.45 12.05
C GLY A 101 -3.87 -0.60 12.80
N GLU A 102 -4.52 -1.45 13.62
CA GLU A 102 -3.84 -2.43 14.47
C GLU A 102 -3.13 -3.55 13.69
N ASN A 103 -3.58 -3.88 12.50
CA ASN A 103 -3.07 -4.98 11.67
C ASN A 103 -3.03 -4.68 10.16
N ALA A 104 -3.23 -3.44 9.79
CA ALA A 104 -3.10 -3.00 8.40
C ALA A 104 -2.82 -1.51 8.34
N ALA A 105 -2.09 -1.08 7.30
CA ALA A 105 -1.98 0.33 6.95
C ALA A 105 -2.17 0.52 5.44
N VAL A 106 -2.58 1.71 5.05
CA VAL A 106 -2.67 2.12 3.65
C VAL A 106 -1.69 3.26 3.43
N VAL A 107 -0.76 3.04 2.52
CA VAL A 107 0.18 4.06 2.03
C VAL A 107 -0.41 4.66 0.76
N PHE A 108 -0.43 5.98 0.69
CA PHE A 108 -0.78 6.72 -0.50
C PHE A 108 0.48 7.36 -1.08
N LEU A 109 0.63 7.23 -2.39
CA LEU A 109 1.75 7.85 -3.10
C LEU A 109 1.35 8.29 -4.51
N ASN A 110 2.06 9.26 -5.03
CA ASN A 110 2.01 9.64 -6.44
C ASN A 110 3.29 9.12 -7.11
N GLY A 111 3.16 8.12 -7.97
CA GLY A 111 4.29 7.58 -8.75
C GLY A 111 4.60 8.48 -9.92
N LYS A 112 5.88 8.82 -10.08
CA LYS A 112 6.39 9.64 -11.19
C LYS A 112 7.57 8.92 -11.82
N MET A 113 7.36 8.41 -13.02
CA MET A 113 8.32 7.59 -13.74
C MET A 113 8.27 7.93 -15.23
N GLU A 114 9.17 7.36 -16.01
CA GLU A 114 9.09 7.36 -17.45
C GLU A 114 9.02 5.90 -17.94
N GLY A 115 7.98 5.58 -18.67
CA GLY A 115 7.78 4.28 -19.30
C GLY A 115 8.01 4.32 -20.80
N ILE A 116 7.91 3.18 -21.46
CA ILE A 116 8.04 3.10 -22.93
C ILE A 116 6.97 3.90 -23.66
N GLY A 117 5.82 4.15 -23.02
CA GLY A 117 4.73 5.00 -23.53
C GLY A 117 4.92 6.49 -23.24
N GLY A 118 5.95 6.89 -22.49
CA GLY A 118 6.26 8.27 -22.13
C GLY A 118 6.21 8.53 -20.62
N LYS A 119 5.91 9.76 -20.24
CA LYS A 119 5.78 10.13 -18.83
C LYS A 119 4.61 9.39 -18.19
N TYR A 120 4.88 8.75 -17.09
CA TYR A 120 3.92 8.00 -16.30
C TYR A 120 3.74 8.63 -14.92
N GLU A 121 2.56 9.15 -14.67
CA GLU A 121 2.13 9.64 -13.35
C GLU A 121 0.83 8.97 -12.95
N ASN A 122 0.81 8.35 -11.76
CA ASN A 122 -0.37 7.64 -11.27
C ASN A 122 -0.46 7.75 -9.75
N ASP A 123 -1.68 7.85 -9.25
CA ASP A 123 -1.95 7.79 -7.82
C ASP A 123 -2.15 6.35 -7.39
N TYR A 124 -1.50 6.00 -6.30
CA TYR A 124 -1.52 4.67 -5.73
C TYR A 124 -2.10 4.67 -4.32
N ALA A 125 -2.85 3.62 -4.02
CA ALA A 125 -3.17 3.24 -2.65
C ALA A 125 -2.70 1.79 -2.44
N LEU A 126 -1.74 1.59 -1.54
CA LEU A 126 -1.19 0.29 -1.18
C LEU A 126 -1.63 -0.08 0.23
N ARG A 127 -2.47 -1.10 0.35
CA ARG A 127 -2.86 -1.64 1.65
C ARG A 127 -1.96 -2.82 2.02
N TYR A 128 -1.25 -2.66 3.10
CA TYR A 128 -0.42 -3.69 3.73
C TYR A 128 -1.21 -4.34 4.86
N THR A 129 -1.24 -5.67 4.89
CA THR A 129 -1.83 -6.44 6.00
C THR A 129 -0.71 -7.08 6.81
N VAL A 130 -0.71 -6.85 8.11
CA VAL A 130 0.29 -7.39 9.05
C VAL A 130 -0.33 -8.55 9.84
N ASN A 131 0.36 -9.68 9.86
CA ASN A 131 -0.07 -10.88 10.59
C ASN A 131 0.29 -10.80 12.08
N SER A 132 -0.07 -11.83 12.83
CA SER A 132 0.20 -11.90 14.29
C SER A 132 1.68 -12.02 14.64
N GLU A 133 2.55 -12.33 13.69
CA GLU A 133 4.01 -12.39 13.86
C GLU A 133 4.70 -11.05 13.60
N GLY A 134 3.92 -10.01 13.25
CA GLY A 134 4.44 -8.70 12.89
C GLY A 134 5.07 -8.64 11.51
N LYS A 135 4.73 -9.56 10.61
CA LYS A 135 5.19 -9.59 9.21
C LYS A 135 4.06 -9.18 8.26
N VAL A 136 4.41 -8.56 7.13
CA VAL A 136 3.45 -8.26 6.09
C VAL A 136 3.07 -9.54 5.34
N SER A 137 1.78 -9.91 5.39
CA SER A 137 1.24 -11.10 4.73
C SER A 137 0.57 -10.81 3.38
N ASN A 138 0.12 -9.57 3.18
CA ASN A 138 -0.49 -9.19 1.91
C ASN A 138 -0.26 -7.71 1.63
N ILE A 139 0.04 -7.41 0.37
CA ILE A 139 -0.01 -6.06 -0.20
C ILE A 139 -1.10 -6.06 -1.25
N LYS A 140 -2.02 -5.09 -1.18
CA LYS A 140 -3.03 -4.89 -2.20
C LYS A 140 -2.94 -3.47 -2.74
N GLU A 141 -2.76 -3.37 -4.04
CA GLU A 141 -2.49 -2.13 -4.76
C GLU A 141 -3.65 -1.73 -5.65
N TRP A 142 -4.02 -0.47 -5.58
CA TRP A 142 -4.97 0.19 -6.48
C TRP A 142 -4.27 1.34 -7.19
N LEU A 143 -4.52 1.43 -8.49
CA LEU A 143 -4.03 2.46 -9.37
C LEU A 143 -4.99 2.64 -10.56
N SER A 144 -4.70 3.57 -11.45
CA SER A 144 -5.47 3.75 -12.69
C SER A 144 -4.93 2.84 -13.80
N ASP A 145 -5.72 1.83 -14.18
CA ASP A 145 -5.43 0.95 -15.32
C ASP A 145 -5.21 1.73 -16.63
N ILE A 146 -5.98 2.80 -16.83
CA ILE A 146 -5.89 3.61 -18.04
C ILE A 146 -4.52 4.29 -18.16
N LEU A 147 -4.04 4.88 -17.06
CA LEU A 147 -2.74 5.53 -17.04
C LEU A 147 -1.61 4.52 -17.20
N LEU A 148 -1.75 3.35 -16.54
CA LEU A 148 -0.79 2.26 -16.68
C LEU A 148 -0.71 1.79 -18.14
N ALA A 149 -1.84 1.53 -18.80
CA ALA A 149 -1.88 1.07 -20.18
C ALA A 149 -1.31 2.11 -21.16
N THR A 150 -1.71 3.37 -21.03
CA THR A 150 -1.36 4.39 -22.03
C THR A 150 0.02 5.00 -21.81
N GLN A 151 0.39 5.27 -20.56
CA GLN A 151 1.64 5.99 -20.25
C GLN A 151 2.81 5.04 -20.02
N LEU A 152 2.57 3.91 -19.34
CA LEU A 152 3.64 2.95 -19.11
C LEU A 152 3.85 2.02 -20.29
N TYR A 153 2.77 1.39 -20.81
CA TYR A 153 2.85 0.43 -21.92
C TYR A 153 2.82 1.10 -23.32
N GLY A 154 2.39 2.35 -23.43
CA GLY A 154 2.24 3.04 -24.70
C GLY A 154 1.05 2.57 -25.55
N GLU A 155 0.05 1.95 -24.93
CA GLU A 155 -1.15 1.50 -25.62
C GLU A 155 -2.01 2.67 -26.09
N GLU A 156 -2.53 2.59 -27.29
CA GLU A 156 -3.49 3.57 -27.81
C GLU A 156 -4.91 3.18 -27.42
N ILE A 157 -5.60 4.04 -26.67
CA ILE A 157 -7.02 3.88 -26.42
C ILE A 157 -7.79 4.44 -27.60
N SER A 158 -8.31 3.53 -28.45
CA SER A 158 -9.23 3.90 -29.53
C SER A 158 -10.66 3.95 -29.01
N GLY A 159 -11.37 5.05 -29.23
CA GLY A 159 -12.77 5.18 -28.84
C GLY A 159 -13.18 6.57 -28.38
N GLN A 160 -14.34 6.67 -27.73
CA GLN A 160 -14.86 7.94 -27.26
C GLN A 160 -14.00 8.44 -26.10
N HIS A 161 -13.29 9.54 -26.36
CA HIS A 161 -12.58 10.25 -25.30
C HIS A 161 -13.57 10.82 -24.30
N VAL A 162 -13.22 10.74 -23.01
CA VAL A 162 -13.91 11.50 -21.99
C VAL A 162 -13.52 12.96 -22.18
N ASP A 163 -14.41 13.70 -22.86
CA ASP A 163 -14.26 15.16 -23.03
C ASP A 163 -14.47 15.85 -21.68
N PRO A 164 -13.42 16.45 -21.08
CA PRO A 164 -13.55 17.08 -19.76
C PRO A 164 -14.57 18.22 -19.74
N ASP A 165 -14.82 18.88 -20.88
CA ASP A 165 -15.79 19.95 -21.00
C ASP A 165 -17.25 19.45 -21.07
N LYS A 166 -17.43 18.16 -21.33
CA LYS A 166 -18.73 17.48 -21.35
C LYS A 166 -19.06 16.71 -20.09
N ARG A 167 -18.16 16.71 -19.09
CA ARG A 167 -18.44 16.08 -17.82
C ARG A 167 -19.58 16.78 -17.11
N PHE A 168 -20.57 16.00 -16.69
CA PHE A 168 -21.64 16.48 -15.82
C PHE A 168 -22.50 17.61 -16.36
N LYS A 169 -22.78 17.63 -17.68
CA LYS A 169 -23.87 18.44 -18.24
C LYS A 169 -25.19 17.71 -18.20
#